data_bbf0ad05bf2f857685f3e9023e84d33a
#
_entry.id   bbf0ad05bf2f857685f3e9023e84d33a
#
_cell.length_a   1.000
_cell.length_b   1.000
_cell.length_c   1.000
_cell.angle_alpha   90.00
_cell.angle_beta   90.00
_cell.angle_gamma   90.00
#
_symmetry.space_group_name_H-M   'P 1'
#
loop_
_entity.id
_entity.type
_entity.pdbx_description
1 polymer ?
#
loop_
_entity_poly.entity_id
_entity_poly.type
_entity_poly.pdbx_seq_one_letter_code
_entity_poly.pdbx_strand_id
1 'polypeptide(L)'
;MRILGVDPALTVTGYGVIEFRKGRIGLVEAGVIKTTVKQDLAGRLERIYRATEKLISDTHPDIMVLEKIYAHYRHPATAFHLGQARGVIYLAGALAKIPVVEYGATRIKKAIVGQGLASKQQVQKMVAHSIGLEKLPAYTDVTDALALAIAHGYITRV
;
A
#
# COMPACT_ATOMS: atom_id res chain seq x y z
N MET A 1 -7.72 11.74 -9.71
CA MET A 1 -6.71 11.67 -8.64
C MET A 1 -6.00 10.32 -8.75
N ARG A 2 -4.69 10.35 -8.77
CA ARG A 2 -3.86 9.13 -8.78
C ARG A 2 -3.39 8.81 -7.37
N ILE A 3 -3.64 7.59 -6.93
CA ILE A 3 -3.45 7.18 -5.54
C ILE A 3 -2.48 6.01 -5.50
N LEU A 4 -1.40 6.13 -4.74
CA LEU A 4 -0.44 5.06 -4.45
C LEU A 4 -0.74 4.45 -3.08
N GLY A 5 -1.18 3.21 -3.04
CA GLY A 5 -1.26 2.41 -1.81
C GLY A 5 0.04 1.62 -1.63
N VAL A 6 0.53 1.56 -0.41
CA VAL A 6 1.74 0.78 -0.08
C VAL A 6 1.48 -0.05 1.18
N ASP A 7 1.78 -1.34 1.09
CA ASP A 7 1.80 -2.27 2.22
C ASP A 7 3.26 -2.61 2.57
N PRO A 8 3.86 -1.90 3.54
CA PRO A 8 5.28 -1.98 3.82
C PRO A 8 5.67 -3.29 4.50
N ALA A 9 6.74 -3.90 4.03
CA ALA A 9 7.48 -4.93 4.77
C ALA A 9 8.94 -4.96 4.31
N LEU A 10 9.83 -5.46 5.17
CA LEU A 10 11.27 -5.48 4.84
C LEU A 10 11.63 -6.51 3.76
N THR A 11 10.84 -7.56 3.59
CA THR A 11 11.13 -8.63 2.61
C THR A 11 10.32 -8.47 1.33
N VAL A 12 9.01 -8.24 1.45
CA VAL A 12 8.10 -8.04 0.31
C VAL A 12 7.20 -6.87 0.63
N THR A 13 7.44 -5.73 0.04
CA THR A 13 6.54 -4.57 0.11
C THR A 13 5.59 -4.61 -1.07
N GLY A 14 4.28 -4.64 -0.81
CA GLY A 14 3.27 -4.52 -1.85
C GLY A 14 3.01 -3.07 -2.23
N TYR A 15 2.71 -2.81 -3.51
CA TYR A 15 2.24 -1.51 -3.95
C TYR A 15 1.14 -1.62 -5.00
N GLY A 16 0.29 -0.60 -5.05
CA GLY A 16 -0.73 -0.47 -6.07
C GLY A 16 -1.05 0.99 -6.35
N VAL A 17 -1.02 1.36 -7.63
CA VAL A 17 -1.35 2.71 -8.11
C VAL A 17 -2.64 2.63 -8.91
N ILE A 18 -3.60 3.44 -8.51
CA ILE A 18 -4.89 3.55 -9.21
C ILE A 18 -5.14 4.99 -9.65
N GLU A 19 -5.90 5.15 -10.69
CA GLU A 19 -6.57 6.40 -11.03
C GLU A 19 -8.02 6.34 -10.56
N PHE A 20 -8.40 7.24 -9.65
CA PHE A 20 -9.76 7.36 -9.13
C PHE A 20 -10.42 8.62 -9.69
N ARG A 21 -11.51 8.45 -10.43
CA ARG A 21 -12.21 9.56 -11.07
C ARG A 21 -13.72 9.33 -11.08
N LYS A 22 -14.47 10.18 -10.41
CA LYS A 22 -15.96 10.12 -10.38
C LYS A 22 -16.49 8.72 -10.03
N GLY A 23 -15.91 8.08 -9.01
CA GLY A 23 -16.28 6.74 -8.57
C GLY A 23 -15.79 5.58 -9.45
N ARG A 24 -15.11 5.86 -10.57
CA ARG A 24 -14.48 4.85 -11.42
C ARG A 24 -13.03 4.64 -11.01
N ILE A 25 -12.58 3.41 -11.05
CA ILE A 25 -11.23 3.00 -10.67
C ILE A 25 -10.55 2.41 -11.90
N GLY A 26 -9.40 2.98 -12.27
CA GLY A 26 -8.50 2.44 -13.26
C GLY A 26 -7.21 1.96 -12.58
N LEU A 27 -6.80 0.72 -12.84
CA LEU A 27 -5.49 0.24 -12.41
C LEU A 27 -4.41 0.87 -13.29
N VAL A 28 -3.42 1.52 -12.66
CA VAL A 28 -2.26 2.10 -13.37
C VAL A 28 -1.10 1.12 -13.32
N GLU A 29 -0.72 0.71 -12.11
CA GLU A 29 0.38 -0.21 -11.87
C GLU A 29 0.19 -0.93 -10.53
N ALA A 30 0.66 -2.17 -10.41
CA ALA A 30 0.70 -2.86 -9.14
C ALA A 30 1.79 -3.93 -9.14
N GLY A 31 2.39 -4.17 -7.98
CA GLY A 31 3.47 -5.14 -7.87
C GLY A 31 4.08 -5.21 -6.47
N VAL A 32 5.27 -5.78 -6.42
CA VAL A 32 6.03 -5.93 -5.18
C VAL A 32 7.46 -5.42 -5.31
N ILE A 33 7.97 -4.83 -4.25
CA ILE A 33 9.38 -4.52 -4.05
C ILE A 33 9.95 -5.62 -3.16
N LYS A 34 10.91 -6.40 -3.68
CA LYS A 34 11.52 -7.52 -2.97
C LYS A 34 12.93 -7.17 -2.53
N THR A 35 13.27 -7.58 -1.32
CA THR A 35 14.63 -7.64 -0.80
C THR A 35 14.98 -9.07 -0.41
N THR A 36 16.24 -9.35 -0.17
CA THR A 36 16.71 -10.66 0.27
C THR A 36 17.41 -10.56 1.61
N VAL A 37 17.28 -11.59 2.44
CA VAL A 37 18.00 -11.71 3.73
C VAL A 37 19.51 -11.86 3.56
N LYS A 38 19.99 -12.12 2.35
CA LYS A 38 21.42 -12.14 2.03
C LYS A 38 22.04 -10.73 1.96
N GLN A 39 21.24 -9.70 1.78
CA GLN A 39 21.66 -8.31 1.84
C GLN A 39 21.65 -7.84 3.29
N ASP A 40 22.56 -6.92 3.62
CA ASP A 40 22.52 -6.21 4.89
C ASP A 40 21.27 -5.30 4.99
N LEU A 41 20.98 -4.85 6.17
CA LEU A 41 19.79 -4.02 6.42
C LEU A 41 19.82 -2.71 5.62
N ALA A 42 20.99 -2.05 5.55
CA ALA A 42 21.14 -0.78 4.84
C ALA A 42 20.82 -0.94 3.35
N GLY A 43 21.38 -1.97 2.71
CA GLY A 43 21.10 -2.26 1.30
C GLY A 43 19.64 -2.64 1.02
N ARG A 44 18.99 -3.34 1.96
CA ARG A 44 17.55 -3.63 1.86
C ARG A 44 16.71 -2.35 1.94
N LEU A 45 17.03 -1.47 2.87
CA LEU A 45 16.33 -0.18 3.03
C LEU A 45 16.58 0.74 1.82
N GLU A 46 17.82 0.81 1.32
CA GLU A 46 18.13 1.55 0.10
C GLU A 46 17.30 1.04 -1.09
N ARG A 47 17.21 -0.29 -1.27
CA ARG A 47 16.41 -0.87 -2.35
C ARG A 47 14.94 -0.49 -2.25
N ILE A 48 14.34 -0.55 -1.04
CA ILE A 48 12.94 -0.14 -0.83
C ILE A 48 12.78 1.34 -1.15
N TYR A 49 13.68 2.19 -0.66
CA TYR A 49 13.65 3.62 -0.93
C TYR A 49 13.71 3.92 -2.43
N ARG A 50 14.75 3.40 -3.13
CA ARG A 50 14.96 3.64 -4.56
C ARG A 50 13.79 3.15 -5.42
N ALA A 51 13.26 1.97 -5.10
CA ALA A 51 12.11 1.45 -5.83
C ALA A 51 10.84 2.30 -5.60
N THR A 52 10.63 2.79 -4.37
CA THR A 52 9.51 3.69 -4.06
C THR A 52 9.68 5.04 -4.74
N GLU A 53 10.88 5.62 -4.70
CA GLU A 53 11.22 6.88 -5.39
C GLU A 53 10.96 6.77 -6.90
N LYS A 54 11.43 5.69 -7.53
CA LYS A 54 11.20 5.41 -8.95
C LYS A 54 9.71 5.27 -9.26
N LEU A 55 8.98 4.50 -8.46
CA LEU A 55 7.53 4.31 -8.62
C LEU A 55 6.79 5.65 -8.57
N ILE A 56 7.13 6.52 -7.62
CA ILE A 56 6.56 7.86 -7.52
C ILE A 56 6.90 8.69 -8.77
N SER A 57 8.17 8.65 -9.21
CA SER A 57 8.61 9.36 -10.40
C SER A 57 7.93 8.88 -11.67
N ASP A 58 7.69 7.58 -11.82
CA ASP A 58 7.09 7.02 -13.04
C ASP A 58 5.57 7.21 -13.07
N THR A 59 4.91 7.10 -11.92
CA THR A 59 3.44 7.10 -11.86
C THR A 59 2.82 8.43 -11.44
N HIS A 60 3.59 9.38 -10.90
CA HIS A 60 3.16 10.72 -10.47
C HIS A 60 1.87 10.67 -9.62
N PRO A 61 1.87 9.99 -8.47
CA PRO A 61 0.69 9.93 -7.62
C PRO A 61 0.47 11.27 -6.91
N ASP A 62 -0.80 11.64 -6.73
CA ASP A 62 -1.20 12.83 -5.98
C ASP A 62 -1.09 12.62 -4.47
N ILE A 63 -1.13 11.36 -4.02
CA ILE A 63 -1.13 10.97 -2.61
C ILE A 63 -0.62 9.53 -2.43
N MET A 64 0.05 9.30 -1.30
CA MET A 64 0.45 7.97 -0.84
C MET A 64 -0.38 7.55 0.38
N VAL A 65 -0.81 6.29 0.41
CA VAL A 65 -1.67 5.75 1.46
C VAL A 65 -1.05 4.51 2.08
N LEU A 66 -0.93 4.50 3.40
CA LEU A 66 -0.43 3.36 4.18
C LEU A 66 -1.47 2.92 5.21
N GLU A 67 -1.34 1.68 5.69
CA GLU A 67 -2.11 1.23 6.85
C GLU A 67 -1.52 1.82 8.14
N LYS A 68 -2.40 2.32 9.02
CA LYS A 68 -2.01 2.77 10.35
C LYS A 68 -1.66 1.58 11.24
N ILE A 69 -0.46 1.60 11.79
CA ILE A 69 -0.01 0.56 12.71
C ILE A 69 -0.40 0.93 14.13
N TYR A 70 -0.97 -0.04 14.84
CA TYR A 70 -1.19 0.03 16.28
C TYR A 70 -0.13 -0.82 17.00
N ALA A 71 0.49 -0.28 18.05
CA ALA A 71 1.65 -0.85 18.75
C ALA A 71 1.34 -2.13 19.57
N HIS A 72 0.62 -3.09 19.03
CA HIS A 72 0.33 -4.38 19.68
C HIS A 72 1.07 -5.55 19.02
N TYR A 73 2.35 -5.36 18.72
CA TYR A 73 3.15 -6.45 18.21
C TYR A 73 3.60 -7.39 19.32
N ARG A 74 3.21 -8.68 19.20
CA ARG A 74 3.70 -9.76 20.07
C ARG A 74 5.21 -10.02 19.89
N HIS A 75 5.79 -9.57 18.78
CA HIS A 75 7.20 -9.75 18.42
C HIS A 75 7.88 -8.41 18.14
N PRO A 76 8.67 -7.87 19.10
CA PRO A 76 9.35 -6.57 18.94
C PRO A 76 10.23 -6.46 17.69
N ALA A 77 10.97 -7.52 17.33
CA ALA A 77 11.82 -7.52 16.14
C ALA A 77 11.04 -7.26 14.84
N THR A 78 9.85 -7.84 14.69
CA THR A 78 8.97 -7.59 13.54
C THR A 78 8.53 -6.13 13.48
N ALA A 79 8.20 -5.55 14.63
CA ALA A 79 7.82 -4.13 14.72
C ALA A 79 8.97 -3.20 14.30
N PHE A 80 10.21 -3.49 14.72
CA PHE A 80 11.39 -2.74 14.31
C PHE A 80 11.63 -2.79 12.80
N HIS A 81 11.61 -3.98 12.21
CA HIS A 81 11.81 -4.13 10.76
C HIS A 81 10.73 -3.46 9.95
N LEU A 82 9.48 -3.55 10.39
CA LEU A 82 8.37 -2.86 9.75
C LEU A 82 8.52 -1.33 9.86
N GLY A 83 8.90 -0.82 11.03
CA GLY A 83 9.16 0.60 11.25
C GLY A 83 10.27 1.14 10.35
N GLN A 84 11.34 0.38 10.17
CA GLN A 84 12.45 0.75 9.27
C GLN A 84 12.01 0.82 7.80
N ALA A 85 11.31 -0.19 7.29
CA ALA A 85 10.77 -0.19 5.93
C ALA A 85 9.78 0.97 5.72
N ARG A 86 8.89 1.22 6.67
CA ARG A 86 7.97 2.37 6.64
C ARG A 86 8.70 3.69 6.60
N GLY A 87 9.74 3.85 7.42
CA GLY A 87 10.52 5.09 7.51
C GLY A 87 11.08 5.54 6.15
N VAL A 88 11.66 4.62 5.38
CA VAL A 88 12.21 4.96 4.06
C VAL A 88 11.11 5.22 3.02
N ILE A 89 9.94 4.59 3.14
CA ILE A 89 8.78 4.86 2.28
C ILE A 89 8.21 6.26 2.59
N TYR A 90 8.06 6.63 3.86
CA TYR A 90 7.68 7.99 4.26
C TYR A 90 8.66 9.03 3.74
N LEU A 91 9.96 8.74 3.85
CA LEU A 91 11.00 9.63 3.36
C LEU A 91 10.89 9.84 1.85
N ALA A 92 10.65 8.78 1.07
CA ALA A 92 10.43 8.89 -0.37
C ALA A 92 9.24 9.79 -0.71
N GLY A 93 8.12 9.63 -0.01
CA GLY A 93 6.94 10.50 -0.17
C GLY A 93 7.24 11.96 0.18
N ALA A 94 7.93 12.20 1.31
CA ALA A 94 8.29 13.54 1.75
C ALA A 94 9.22 14.26 0.77
N LEU A 95 10.26 13.58 0.27
CA LEU A 95 11.18 14.13 -0.71
C LEU A 95 10.51 14.43 -2.06
N ALA A 96 9.55 13.60 -2.45
CA ALA A 96 8.71 13.84 -3.63
C ALA A 96 7.61 14.89 -3.40
N LYS A 97 7.47 15.41 -2.17
CA LYS A 97 6.46 16.42 -1.77
C LYS A 97 5.01 15.95 -2.00
N ILE A 98 4.76 14.66 -1.93
CA ILE A 98 3.41 14.11 -1.98
C ILE A 98 2.88 13.86 -0.57
N PRO A 99 1.59 14.15 -0.29
CA PRO A 99 0.98 13.85 1.00
C PRO A 99 1.01 12.35 1.30
N VAL A 100 1.29 11.98 2.55
CA VAL A 100 1.20 10.60 3.03
C VAL A 100 0.11 10.53 4.09
N VAL A 101 -0.88 9.67 3.87
CA VAL A 101 -2.01 9.48 4.80
C VAL A 101 -2.09 8.04 5.28
N GLU A 102 -2.69 7.85 6.46
CA GLU A 102 -2.87 6.54 7.06
C GLU A 102 -4.33 6.28 7.42
N TYR A 103 -4.75 5.02 7.24
CA TYR A 103 -6.04 4.53 7.70
C TYR A 103 -5.89 3.25 8.50
N GLY A 104 -6.65 3.12 9.61
CA GLY A 104 -6.75 1.86 10.34
C GLY A 104 -7.49 0.78 9.54
N ALA A 105 -7.14 -0.49 9.76
CA ALA A 105 -7.71 -1.65 9.05
C ALA A 105 -9.23 -1.67 9.02
N THR A 106 -9.89 -1.36 10.13
CA THR A 106 -11.36 -1.31 10.22
C THR A 106 -11.96 -0.27 9.28
N ARG A 107 -11.31 0.90 9.14
CA ARG A 107 -11.77 1.97 8.25
C ARG A 107 -11.62 1.57 6.78
N ILE A 108 -10.49 0.91 6.44
CA ILE A 108 -10.23 0.38 5.09
C ILE A 108 -11.31 -0.64 4.72
N LYS A 109 -11.54 -1.63 5.59
CA LYS A 109 -12.55 -2.67 5.37
C LYS A 109 -13.95 -2.09 5.21
N LYS A 110 -14.32 -1.12 6.04
CA LYS A 110 -15.62 -0.43 5.95
C LYS A 110 -15.77 0.34 4.63
N ALA A 111 -14.71 0.99 4.16
CA ALA A 111 -14.74 1.72 2.90
C ALA A 111 -14.94 0.79 1.69
N ILE A 112 -14.28 -0.39 1.69
CA ILE A 112 -14.29 -1.32 0.55
C ILE A 112 -15.52 -2.24 0.56
N VAL A 113 -15.87 -2.81 1.71
CA VAL A 113 -16.90 -3.87 1.82
C VAL A 113 -18.19 -3.36 2.47
N GLY A 114 -18.17 -2.15 3.04
CA GLY A 114 -19.30 -1.58 3.80
C GLY A 114 -19.32 -1.97 5.28
N GLN A 115 -18.49 -2.92 5.72
CA GLN A 115 -18.44 -3.38 7.11
C GLN A 115 -17.00 -3.55 7.61
N GLY A 116 -16.70 -3.03 8.82
CA GLY A 116 -15.34 -3.03 9.39
C GLY A 116 -14.83 -4.40 9.85
N LEU A 117 -15.72 -5.37 10.04
CA LEU A 117 -15.37 -6.76 10.43
C LEU A 117 -15.23 -7.71 9.23
N ALA A 118 -15.21 -7.18 8.00
CA ALA A 118 -15.02 -7.99 6.80
C ALA A 118 -13.72 -8.84 6.89
N SER A 119 -13.80 -10.06 6.40
CA SER A 119 -12.63 -10.95 6.31
C SER A 119 -11.64 -10.45 5.25
N LYS A 120 -10.38 -10.88 5.35
CA LYS A 120 -9.36 -10.58 4.33
C LYS A 120 -9.81 -11.03 2.94
N GLN A 121 -10.41 -12.21 2.84
CA GLN A 121 -10.92 -12.74 1.57
C GLN A 121 -12.03 -11.88 0.96
N GLN A 122 -12.95 -11.34 1.77
CA GLN A 122 -13.99 -10.43 1.29
C GLN A 122 -13.38 -9.14 0.72
N VAL A 123 -12.40 -8.57 1.42
CA VAL A 123 -11.68 -7.39 0.93
C VAL A 123 -10.98 -7.68 -0.40
N GLN A 124 -10.25 -8.80 -0.50
CA GLN A 124 -9.54 -9.21 -1.72
C GLN A 124 -10.48 -9.37 -2.92
N LYS A 125 -11.64 -10.02 -2.72
CA LYS A 125 -12.65 -10.18 -3.77
C LYS A 125 -13.22 -8.84 -4.23
N MET A 126 -13.50 -7.94 -3.30
CA MET A 126 -14.01 -6.60 -3.64
C MET A 126 -12.96 -5.75 -4.35
N VAL A 127 -11.70 -5.83 -3.96
CA VAL A 127 -10.59 -5.17 -4.66
C VAL A 127 -10.52 -5.67 -6.10
N ALA A 128 -10.47 -6.99 -6.31
CA ALA A 128 -10.41 -7.58 -7.65
C ALA A 128 -11.61 -7.14 -8.51
N HIS A 129 -12.81 -7.19 -7.96
CA HIS A 129 -14.03 -6.74 -8.64
C HIS A 129 -13.97 -5.25 -9.02
N SER A 130 -13.51 -4.39 -8.09
CA SER A 130 -13.47 -2.93 -8.28
C SER A 130 -12.54 -2.48 -9.41
N ILE A 131 -11.50 -3.25 -9.71
CA ILE A 131 -10.51 -2.95 -10.77
C ILE A 131 -10.58 -3.91 -11.95
N GLY A 132 -11.60 -4.81 -12.00
CA GLY A 132 -11.82 -5.71 -13.10
C GLY A 132 -10.79 -6.82 -13.26
N LEU A 133 -10.16 -7.29 -12.16
CA LEU A 133 -9.25 -8.43 -12.21
C LEU A 133 -10.01 -9.76 -12.27
N GLU A 134 -9.69 -10.60 -13.25
CA GLU A 134 -10.23 -11.96 -13.34
C GLU A 134 -9.62 -12.89 -12.29
N LYS A 135 -8.37 -12.66 -11.89
CA LYS A 135 -7.63 -13.45 -10.89
C LYS A 135 -6.95 -12.53 -9.88
N LEU A 136 -6.90 -12.99 -8.64
CA LEU A 136 -6.14 -12.30 -7.59
C LEU A 136 -4.63 -12.31 -7.91
N PRO A 137 -3.89 -11.25 -7.57
CA PRO A 137 -2.44 -11.23 -7.65
C PRO A 137 -1.81 -12.37 -6.85
N ALA A 138 -0.67 -12.89 -7.33
CA ALA A 138 0.06 -13.96 -6.66
C ALA A 138 0.54 -13.57 -5.24
N TYR A 139 0.80 -12.29 -5.03
CA TYR A 139 1.18 -11.73 -3.73
C TYR A 139 -0.01 -11.01 -3.11
N THR A 140 -0.39 -11.43 -1.90
CA THR A 140 -1.48 -10.79 -1.14
C THR A 140 -1.17 -9.35 -0.78
N ASP A 141 0.13 -9.02 -0.60
CA ASP A 141 0.62 -7.67 -0.32
C ASP A 141 0.21 -6.67 -1.40
N VAL A 142 0.13 -7.10 -2.67
CA VAL A 142 -0.38 -6.27 -3.78
C VAL A 142 -1.84 -5.93 -3.58
N THR A 143 -2.65 -6.92 -3.20
CA THR A 143 -4.08 -6.71 -2.97
C THR A 143 -4.32 -5.83 -1.75
N ASP A 144 -3.52 -5.99 -0.71
CA ASP A 144 -3.58 -5.18 0.51
C ASP A 144 -3.21 -3.71 0.18
N ALA A 145 -2.17 -3.49 -0.63
CA ALA A 145 -1.80 -2.15 -1.12
C ALA A 145 -2.88 -1.51 -2.01
N LEU A 146 -3.48 -2.28 -2.92
CA LEU A 146 -4.59 -1.80 -3.74
C LEU A 146 -5.82 -1.45 -2.89
N ALA A 147 -6.08 -2.23 -1.82
CA ALA A 147 -7.15 -1.93 -0.88
C ALA A 147 -6.98 -0.56 -0.22
N LEU A 148 -5.74 -0.19 0.15
CA LEU A 148 -5.42 1.14 0.69
C LEU A 148 -5.75 2.26 -0.29
N ALA A 149 -5.32 2.13 -1.54
CA ALA A 149 -5.57 3.13 -2.57
C ALA A 149 -7.08 3.28 -2.88
N ILE A 150 -7.79 2.16 -3.04
CA ILE A 150 -9.24 2.14 -3.30
C ILE A 150 -10.02 2.72 -2.12
N ALA A 151 -9.68 2.32 -0.88
CA ALA A 151 -10.33 2.85 0.31
C ALA A 151 -10.19 4.37 0.41
N HIS A 152 -9.02 4.93 0.08
CA HIS A 152 -8.82 6.38 0.05
C HIS A 152 -9.76 7.06 -0.93
N GLY A 153 -9.86 6.55 -2.16
CA GLY A 153 -10.78 7.08 -3.17
C GLY A 153 -12.23 7.10 -2.70
N TYR A 154 -12.71 6.04 -2.07
CA TYR A 154 -14.08 5.97 -1.53
C TYR A 154 -14.27 6.85 -0.30
N ILE A 155 -13.28 7.00 0.58
CA ILE A 155 -13.37 7.84 1.79
C ILE A 155 -13.43 9.32 1.41
N THR A 156 -12.66 9.74 0.43
CA THR A 156 -12.56 11.15 0.01
C THR A 156 -13.60 11.56 -1.03
N ARG A 157 -14.28 10.58 -1.64
CA ARG A 157 -15.33 10.79 -2.66
C ARG A 157 -14.88 11.69 -3.83
N VAL A 158 -13.62 11.58 -4.23
CA VAL A 158 -13.03 12.37 -5.33
C VAL A 158 -13.39 11.83 -6.70
#